data_213eee8efbdee1ace1a7ebd790b79e41
#
_entry.id   213eee8efbdee1ace1a7ebd790b79e41
#
_cell.length_a   1.000
_cell.length_b   1.000
_cell.length_c   1.000
_cell.angle_alpha   90.00
_cell.angle_beta   90.00
_cell.angle_gamma   90.00
#
_symmetry.space_group_name_H-M   'P 1'
#
loop_
_entity.id
_entity.type
_entity.pdbx_description
1 polymer ?
#
loop_
_entity_poly.entity_id
_entity_poly.type
_entity_poly.pdbx_seq_one_letter_code
_entity_poly.pdbx_strand_id
1 'polypeptide(L)'
;MGDFAIDLAVRYQIGSSRGDRSVLSAMSIQREEFFNTFGQNINALILRHGIDLERKRWEWLVGPNAPPEDLVSPIINQKARWVDATPEYSFHVCGLRKLFPKALFIHIVRDVTSVVRSMLNFHRVGGGSLVADEQEAYNYWFRAVSSCLLAERAYGSRVVFRLRYSDFVDTPESALRSLLNFLGEPYTAECLSPLTKRINSSNVPADFKIGDPATDAAVVERATRLWAELVEAPQPSEASPAAVKELEAAFAERVQHVANADSEYCRALQIITALKKENAEREKSYHVEFHRLQVGQAERENSYHADLQRSQVELQRLRAHVTELTNKLREQLWNTRKLLHLLDEVESAAARLRSSRRWKLANPVTAIKAKLFPNKVSLGYGHLERVVASYLQWRASRVEIAKIDDQIKMLAFPTTPTSSEIGPTNSPPVRD
;
A
#
# COMPACT_ATOMS: atom_id res chain seq x y z
N MET A 1 8.48 -0.63 -6.94
CA MET A 1 7.99 -0.87 -8.34
C MET A 1 6.54 -1.36 -8.40
N GLY A 2 6.06 -2.12 -7.42
CA GLY A 2 4.68 -2.62 -7.43
C GLY A 2 3.62 -1.52 -7.47
N ASP A 3 3.69 -0.56 -6.56
CA ASP A 3 2.78 0.59 -6.53
C ASP A 3 2.91 1.46 -7.78
N PHE A 4 4.14 1.63 -8.29
CA PHE A 4 4.38 2.36 -9.54
C PHE A 4 3.60 1.75 -10.71
N ALA A 5 3.48 0.42 -10.79
CA ALA A 5 2.69 -0.24 -11.82
C ALA A 5 1.18 0.11 -11.71
N ILE A 6 0.68 0.25 -10.48
CA ILE A 6 -0.70 0.68 -10.21
C ILE A 6 -0.88 2.14 -10.61
N ASP A 7 0.01 3.02 -10.16
CA ASP A 7 -0.04 4.45 -10.48
C ASP A 7 0.02 4.69 -12.00
N LEU A 8 0.89 3.96 -12.70
CA LEU A 8 1.00 4.03 -14.15
C LEU A 8 -0.30 3.58 -14.83
N ALA A 9 -0.96 2.53 -14.32
CA ALA A 9 -2.25 2.07 -14.83
C ALA A 9 -3.34 3.11 -14.63
N VAL A 10 -3.37 3.77 -13.48
CA VAL A 10 -4.30 4.89 -13.21
C VAL A 10 -4.06 6.04 -14.19
N ARG A 11 -2.81 6.44 -14.41
CA ARG A 11 -2.48 7.52 -15.36
C ARG A 11 -2.84 7.17 -16.80
N TYR A 12 -2.62 5.93 -17.20
CA TYR A 12 -3.07 5.44 -18.50
C TYR A 12 -4.60 5.49 -18.61
N GLN A 13 -5.33 5.01 -17.62
CA GLN A 13 -6.79 5.00 -17.61
C GLN A 13 -7.37 6.43 -17.72
N ILE A 14 -6.84 7.36 -16.94
CA ILE A 14 -7.24 8.77 -16.98
C ILE A 14 -6.88 9.39 -18.34
N GLY A 15 -5.70 9.13 -18.86
CA GLY A 15 -5.25 9.66 -20.14
C GLY A 15 -6.08 9.13 -21.30
N SER A 16 -6.30 7.81 -21.35
CA SER A 16 -7.06 7.17 -22.43
C SER A 16 -8.55 7.55 -22.44
N SER A 17 -9.13 7.94 -21.32
CA SER A 17 -10.54 8.39 -21.22
C SER A 17 -10.78 9.81 -21.72
N ARG A 18 -9.73 10.59 -21.99
CA ARG A 18 -9.84 12.01 -22.40
C ARG A 18 -10.11 12.23 -23.91
N GLY A 19 -10.23 11.16 -24.69
CA GLY A 19 -10.41 11.23 -26.14
C GLY A 19 -9.28 12.04 -26.81
N ASP A 20 -9.59 12.77 -27.87
CA ASP A 20 -8.59 13.55 -28.65
C ASP A 20 -7.87 14.65 -27.84
N ARG A 21 -8.28 14.89 -26.59
CA ARG A 21 -7.60 15.84 -25.68
C ARG A 21 -6.35 15.25 -25.02
N SER A 22 -6.06 13.99 -25.24
CA SER A 22 -4.89 13.31 -24.69
C SER A 22 -4.09 12.64 -25.80
N VAL A 23 -2.77 12.76 -25.74
CA VAL A 23 -1.84 12.07 -26.67
C VAL A 23 -2.08 10.55 -26.65
N LEU A 24 -2.36 9.95 -25.49
CA LEU A 24 -2.61 8.51 -25.37
C LEU A 24 -3.83 8.08 -26.17
N SER A 25 -4.90 8.87 -26.13
CA SER A 25 -6.14 8.60 -26.82
C SER A 25 -6.08 9.01 -28.29
N ALA A 26 -5.60 10.23 -28.59
CA ALA A 26 -5.50 10.75 -29.96
C ALA A 26 -4.60 9.88 -30.86
N MET A 27 -3.53 9.31 -30.29
CA MET A 27 -2.62 8.42 -31.02
C MET A 27 -2.94 6.94 -30.85
N SER A 28 -4.01 6.59 -30.16
CA SER A 28 -4.44 5.21 -29.90
C SER A 28 -3.34 4.34 -29.27
N ILE A 29 -2.51 4.94 -28.39
CA ILE A 29 -1.45 4.23 -27.70
C ILE A 29 -2.05 3.15 -26.81
N GLN A 30 -1.66 1.90 -27.02
CA GLN A 30 -2.17 0.77 -26.30
C GLN A 30 -1.54 0.69 -24.89
N ARG A 31 -2.30 0.11 -23.93
CA ARG A 31 -1.84 -0.05 -22.55
C ARG A 31 -0.52 -0.82 -22.48
N GLU A 32 -0.39 -1.89 -23.23
CA GLU A 32 0.79 -2.75 -23.27
C GLU A 32 2.02 -2.00 -23.78
N GLU A 33 1.88 -1.19 -24.80
CA GLU A 33 2.96 -0.35 -25.34
C GLU A 33 3.38 0.70 -24.31
N PHE A 34 2.41 1.35 -23.69
CA PHE A 34 2.66 2.34 -22.65
C PHE A 34 3.45 1.75 -21.49
N PHE A 35 3.00 0.61 -20.93
CA PHE A 35 3.71 -0.08 -19.85
C PHE A 35 5.11 -0.53 -20.24
N ASN A 36 5.24 -1.14 -21.40
CA ASN A 36 6.52 -1.65 -21.89
C ASN A 36 7.53 -0.52 -22.10
N THR A 37 7.11 0.64 -22.61
CA THR A 37 7.97 1.82 -22.78
C THR A 37 8.53 2.30 -21.43
N PHE A 38 7.67 2.43 -20.42
CA PHE A 38 8.13 2.80 -19.07
C PHE A 38 9.04 1.73 -18.46
N GLY A 39 8.66 0.46 -18.56
CA GLY A 39 9.48 -0.64 -18.07
C GLY A 39 10.86 -0.70 -18.71
N GLN A 40 10.97 -0.49 -20.01
CA GLN A 40 12.25 -0.43 -20.72
C GLN A 40 13.13 0.72 -20.23
N ASN A 41 12.55 1.92 -20.06
CA ASN A 41 13.29 3.07 -19.54
C ASN A 41 13.77 2.85 -18.10
N ILE A 42 12.92 2.30 -17.22
CA ILE A 42 13.31 1.97 -15.86
C ILE A 42 14.41 0.92 -15.85
N ASN A 43 14.28 -0.14 -16.65
CA ASN A 43 15.28 -1.18 -16.77
C ASN A 43 16.64 -0.59 -17.22
N ALA A 44 16.64 0.30 -18.22
CA ALA A 44 17.84 0.97 -18.69
C ALA A 44 18.50 1.84 -17.62
N LEU A 45 17.68 2.54 -16.80
CA LEU A 45 18.18 3.34 -15.69
C LEU A 45 18.80 2.46 -14.60
N ILE A 46 18.11 1.37 -14.19
CA ILE A 46 18.62 0.45 -13.16
C ILE A 46 19.94 -0.16 -13.61
N LEU A 47 20.01 -0.64 -14.84
CA LEU A 47 21.25 -1.24 -15.37
C LEU A 47 22.39 -0.23 -15.44
N ARG A 48 22.10 1.02 -15.82
CA ARG A 48 23.11 2.09 -15.89
C ARG A 48 23.70 2.44 -14.53
N HIS A 49 22.85 2.48 -13.49
CA HIS A 49 23.24 2.92 -12.15
C HIS A 49 23.48 1.75 -11.17
N GLY A 50 23.25 0.51 -11.61
CA GLY A 50 23.35 -0.68 -10.75
C GLY A 50 24.75 -0.89 -10.18
N ILE A 51 25.80 -0.57 -10.94
CA ILE A 51 27.20 -0.68 -10.50
C ILE A 51 27.46 0.22 -9.30
N ASP A 52 26.99 1.47 -9.35
CA ASP A 52 27.20 2.45 -8.28
C ASP A 52 26.40 2.06 -7.02
N LEU A 53 25.24 1.44 -7.21
CA LEU A 53 24.43 0.93 -6.11
C LEU A 53 25.09 -0.28 -5.43
N GLU A 54 25.65 -1.21 -6.20
CA GLU A 54 26.38 -2.34 -5.63
C GLU A 54 27.61 -1.89 -4.86
N ARG A 55 28.38 -0.95 -5.41
CA ARG A 55 29.53 -0.37 -4.71
C ARG A 55 29.11 0.23 -3.37
N LYS A 56 28.08 1.09 -3.35
CA LYS A 56 27.56 1.70 -2.12
C LYS A 56 27.00 0.68 -1.15
N ARG A 57 26.37 -0.37 -1.63
CA ARG A 57 25.87 -1.46 -0.80
C ARG A 57 26.99 -2.25 -0.14
N TRP A 58 28.06 -2.50 -0.87
CA TRP A 58 29.27 -3.13 -0.31
C TRP A 58 29.95 -2.24 0.71
N GLU A 59 30.11 -0.96 0.44
CA GLU A 59 30.62 0.03 1.40
C GLU A 59 29.80 0.06 2.69
N TRP A 60 28.49 -0.04 2.56
CA TRP A 60 27.58 -0.08 3.72
C TRP A 60 27.66 -1.40 4.50
N LEU A 61 27.77 -2.54 3.80
CA LEU A 61 27.82 -3.88 4.43
C LEU A 61 29.16 -4.19 5.09
N VAL A 62 30.26 -3.73 4.52
CA VAL A 62 31.63 -4.06 4.95
C VAL A 62 32.25 -2.93 5.78
N GLY A 63 31.62 -1.73 5.77
CA GLY A 63 32.13 -0.55 6.45
C GLY A 63 33.43 -0.02 5.83
N PRO A 64 34.17 0.84 6.53
CA PRO A 64 35.40 1.47 6.03
C PRO A 64 36.57 0.49 5.75
N ASN A 65 36.38 -0.80 6.07
CA ASN A 65 37.33 -1.88 5.78
C ASN A 65 36.96 -2.66 4.51
N ALA A 66 36.22 -2.03 3.57
CA ALA A 66 35.94 -2.62 2.28
C ALA A 66 37.26 -3.05 1.61
N PRO A 67 37.33 -4.26 1.02
CA PRO A 67 38.51 -4.67 0.28
C PRO A 67 38.81 -3.64 -0.81
N PRO A 68 40.10 -3.37 -1.09
CA PRO A 68 40.49 -2.42 -2.12
C PRO A 68 39.84 -2.75 -3.45
N GLU A 69 39.55 -1.73 -4.26
CA GLU A 69 38.83 -1.80 -5.55
C GLU A 69 39.33 -2.90 -6.48
N ASP A 70 40.61 -3.30 -6.34
CA ASP A 70 41.24 -4.34 -7.13
C ASP A 70 40.76 -5.77 -6.84
N LEU A 71 40.05 -5.98 -5.70
CA LEU A 71 39.44 -7.27 -5.33
C LEU A 71 37.96 -7.35 -5.70
N VAL A 72 37.34 -6.25 -6.04
CA VAL A 72 36.06 -6.27 -6.75
C VAL A 72 36.37 -6.73 -8.16
N SER A 73 36.27 -8.03 -8.43
CA SER A 73 36.46 -8.61 -9.76
C SER A 73 35.93 -7.64 -10.80
N PRO A 74 36.73 -7.23 -11.82
CA PRO A 74 36.22 -6.42 -12.87
C PRO A 74 35.01 -7.18 -13.43
N ILE A 75 33.83 -6.60 -13.33
CA ILE A 75 32.58 -7.18 -13.83
C ILE A 75 32.71 -7.17 -15.35
N ILE A 76 33.55 -8.08 -15.87
CA ILE A 76 34.00 -8.18 -17.26
C ILE A 76 32.84 -8.61 -18.18
N ASN A 77 31.73 -9.06 -17.61
CA ASN A 77 30.50 -9.41 -18.32
C ASN A 77 29.28 -9.03 -17.49
N GLN A 78 28.98 -7.74 -17.41
CA GLN A 78 27.72 -7.31 -16.85
C GLN A 78 26.58 -7.91 -17.68
N LYS A 79 25.94 -8.91 -17.12
CA LYS A 79 24.68 -9.37 -17.68
C LYS A 79 23.68 -8.23 -17.54
N ALA A 80 22.93 -7.98 -18.60
CA ALA A 80 21.89 -6.96 -18.63
C ALA A 80 20.69 -7.38 -17.77
N ARG A 81 20.94 -7.77 -16.50
CA ARG A 81 19.92 -8.26 -15.53
C ARG A 81 20.16 -7.65 -14.16
N TRP A 82 19.07 -7.44 -13.48
CA TRP A 82 19.03 -7.06 -12.07
C TRP A 82 18.02 -7.93 -11.32
N VAL A 83 18.21 -8.04 -10.02
CA VAL A 83 17.34 -8.80 -9.12
C VAL A 83 16.83 -7.85 -8.03
N ASP A 84 15.57 -7.95 -7.71
CA ASP A 84 14.95 -7.23 -6.61
C ASP A 84 14.23 -8.24 -5.70
N ALA A 85 14.56 -8.20 -4.41
CA ALA A 85 14.04 -9.11 -3.41
C ALA A 85 13.03 -8.44 -2.47
N THR A 86 12.31 -7.43 -2.94
CA THR A 86 11.27 -6.75 -2.17
C THR A 86 10.09 -7.70 -1.88
N PRO A 87 9.81 -8.05 -0.60
CA PRO A 87 8.81 -9.08 -0.27
C PRO A 87 7.39 -8.73 -0.74
N GLU A 88 7.03 -7.44 -0.75
CA GLU A 88 5.73 -6.93 -1.17
C GLU A 88 5.42 -7.21 -2.63
N TYR A 89 6.42 -7.56 -3.44
CA TYR A 89 6.20 -7.93 -4.83
C TYR A 89 5.37 -9.19 -5.00
N SER A 90 5.25 -10.01 -3.97
CA SER A 90 4.27 -11.11 -3.93
C SER A 90 2.86 -10.66 -4.31
N PHE A 91 2.48 -9.43 -3.95
CA PHE A 91 1.17 -8.86 -4.25
C PHE A 91 1.09 -8.13 -5.60
N HIS A 92 2.20 -7.92 -6.26
CA HIS A 92 2.31 -7.03 -7.44
C HIS A 92 2.76 -7.75 -8.72
N VAL A 93 2.79 -9.08 -8.73
CA VAL A 93 3.34 -9.88 -9.86
C VAL A 93 2.69 -9.50 -11.18
N CYS A 94 1.37 -9.28 -11.23
CA CYS A 94 0.67 -8.86 -12.44
C CYS A 94 1.17 -7.50 -12.97
N GLY A 95 1.24 -6.49 -12.12
CA GLY A 95 1.72 -5.16 -12.49
C GLY A 95 3.18 -5.17 -12.94
N LEU A 96 4.03 -5.91 -12.21
CA LEU A 96 5.44 -6.09 -12.56
C LEU A 96 5.61 -6.80 -13.90
N ARG A 97 4.78 -7.80 -14.18
CA ARG A 97 4.80 -8.51 -15.47
C ARG A 97 4.37 -7.61 -16.63
N LYS A 98 3.44 -6.69 -16.39
CA LYS A 98 3.04 -5.68 -17.38
C LYS A 98 4.16 -4.66 -17.66
N LEU A 99 4.89 -4.23 -16.64
CA LEU A 99 6.06 -3.35 -16.79
C LEU A 99 7.25 -4.06 -17.45
N PHE A 100 7.51 -5.29 -17.02
CA PHE A 100 8.67 -6.08 -17.45
C PHE A 100 8.19 -7.42 -18.02
N PRO A 101 7.75 -7.47 -19.29
CA PRO A 101 7.19 -8.68 -19.89
C PRO A 101 8.14 -9.89 -19.91
N LYS A 102 9.43 -9.67 -19.77
CA LYS A 102 10.45 -10.72 -19.70
C LYS A 102 10.89 -11.06 -18.25
N ALA A 103 10.27 -10.43 -17.23
CA ALA A 103 10.62 -10.70 -15.85
C ALA A 103 10.33 -12.17 -15.50
N LEU A 104 11.26 -12.76 -14.77
CA LEU A 104 11.11 -14.07 -14.13
C LEU A 104 10.92 -13.84 -12.64
N PHE A 105 10.11 -14.70 -12.02
CA PHE A 105 9.80 -14.59 -10.60
C PHE A 105 10.27 -15.83 -9.87
N ILE A 106 10.89 -15.64 -8.71
CA ILE A 106 11.32 -16.73 -7.83
C ILE A 106 10.44 -16.65 -6.59
N HIS A 107 9.58 -17.64 -6.42
CA HIS A 107 8.76 -17.80 -5.23
C HIS A 107 9.51 -18.64 -4.21
N ILE A 108 10.22 -17.99 -3.28
CA ILE A 108 10.90 -18.69 -2.20
C ILE A 108 9.87 -19.03 -1.12
N VAL A 109 9.71 -20.34 -0.88
CA VAL A 109 8.74 -20.86 0.08
C VAL A 109 9.45 -21.41 1.29
N ARG A 110 9.01 -20.99 2.46
CA ARG A 110 9.52 -21.47 3.75
C ARG A 110 8.35 -21.78 4.69
N ASP A 111 8.58 -22.69 5.62
CA ASP A 111 7.57 -23.06 6.60
C ASP A 111 7.01 -21.83 7.34
N VAL A 112 5.72 -21.86 7.56
CA VAL A 112 4.98 -20.73 8.12
C VAL A 112 5.48 -20.35 9.50
N THR A 113 5.79 -21.34 10.36
CA THR A 113 6.24 -21.13 11.73
C THR A 113 7.56 -20.38 11.78
N SER A 114 8.54 -20.80 10.97
CA SER A 114 9.83 -20.10 10.87
C SER A 114 9.71 -18.68 10.35
N VAL A 115 8.80 -18.44 9.38
CA VAL A 115 8.59 -17.10 8.83
C VAL A 115 7.92 -16.20 9.86
N VAL A 116 6.86 -16.68 10.52
CA VAL A 116 6.16 -15.93 11.58
C VAL A 116 7.12 -15.55 12.72
N ARG A 117 7.92 -16.51 13.20
CA ARG A 117 8.96 -16.23 14.19
C ARG A 117 9.93 -15.14 13.74
N SER A 118 10.36 -15.20 12.48
CA SER A 118 11.28 -14.22 11.92
C SER A 118 10.63 -12.83 11.84
N MET A 119 9.38 -12.74 11.43
CA MET A 119 8.65 -11.48 11.32
C MET A 119 8.43 -10.82 12.67
N LEU A 120 8.02 -11.60 13.68
CA LEU A 120 7.84 -11.10 15.05
C LEU A 120 9.14 -10.63 15.70
N ASN A 121 10.27 -11.22 15.31
CA ASN A 121 11.59 -10.86 15.84
C ASN A 121 12.30 -9.75 15.04
N PHE A 122 11.72 -9.29 13.93
CA PHE A 122 12.37 -8.37 12.99
C PHE A 122 12.72 -7.01 13.62
N HIS A 123 11.94 -6.54 14.59
CA HIS A 123 12.18 -5.27 15.28
C HIS A 123 13.58 -5.19 15.91
N ARG A 124 14.20 -6.33 16.26
CA ARG A 124 15.56 -6.39 16.82
C ARG A 124 16.65 -6.13 15.79
N VAL A 125 16.32 -6.27 14.50
CA VAL A 125 17.28 -6.10 13.39
C VAL A 125 16.99 -4.83 12.63
N GLY A 126 15.71 -4.55 12.33
CA GLY A 126 15.28 -3.45 11.46
C GLY A 126 14.83 -2.18 12.18
N GLY A 127 14.81 -2.17 13.51
CA GLY A 127 14.39 -1.01 14.30
C GLY A 127 12.88 -0.69 14.29
N GLY A 128 12.09 -1.43 13.49
CA GLY A 128 10.64 -1.31 13.42
C GLY A 128 9.95 -2.67 13.40
N SER A 129 8.69 -2.75 13.83
CA SER A 129 7.90 -3.98 13.74
C SER A 129 7.36 -4.15 12.33
N LEU A 130 7.53 -5.35 11.74
CA LEU A 130 6.94 -5.70 10.43
C LEU A 130 5.44 -5.98 10.53
N VAL A 131 5.01 -6.48 11.67
CA VAL A 131 3.63 -6.91 11.95
C VAL A 131 3.26 -6.46 13.37
N ALA A 132 1.99 -6.22 13.61
CA ALA A 132 1.51 -5.79 14.92
C ALA A 132 1.50 -6.96 15.93
N ASP A 133 1.11 -8.14 15.48
CA ASP A 133 0.97 -9.33 16.32
C ASP A 133 1.19 -10.63 15.52
N GLU A 134 1.10 -11.75 16.22
CA GLU A 134 1.27 -13.09 15.65
C GLU A 134 0.17 -13.41 14.62
N GLN A 135 -1.06 -12.99 14.87
CA GLN A 135 -2.17 -13.20 13.97
C GLN A 135 -1.99 -12.47 12.64
N GLU A 136 -1.50 -11.23 12.70
CA GLU A 136 -1.15 -10.47 11.49
C GLU A 136 -0.02 -11.14 10.71
N ALA A 137 0.99 -11.71 11.42
CA ALA A 137 2.09 -12.44 10.79
C ALA A 137 1.60 -13.66 10.00
N TYR A 138 0.72 -14.49 10.58
CA TYR A 138 0.11 -15.62 9.89
C TYR A 138 -0.74 -15.17 8.71
N ASN A 139 -1.53 -14.12 8.86
CA ASN A 139 -2.35 -13.58 7.79
C ASN A 139 -1.51 -13.00 6.65
N TYR A 140 -0.43 -12.29 6.97
CA TYR A 140 0.49 -11.77 5.97
C TYR A 140 1.12 -12.90 5.16
N TRP A 141 1.67 -13.91 5.85
CA TRP A 141 2.25 -15.10 5.20
C TRP A 141 1.23 -15.78 4.27
N PHE A 142 0.02 -16.02 4.78
CA PHE A 142 -1.04 -16.65 4.01
C PHE A 142 -1.40 -15.86 2.75
N ARG A 143 -1.55 -14.55 2.85
CA ARG A 143 -1.85 -13.68 1.72
C ARG A 143 -0.73 -13.66 0.69
N ALA A 144 0.51 -13.51 1.14
CA ALA A 144 1.67 -13.46 0.28
C ALA A 144 1.85 -14.77 -0.50
N VAL A 145 1.80 -15.90 0.18
CA VAL A 145 1.91 -17.23 -0.44
C VAL A 145 0.75 -17.51 -1.38
N SER A 146 -0.49 -17.19 -0.99
CA SER A 146 -1.66 -17.35 -1.86
C SER A 146 -1.54 -16.53 -3.14
N SER A 147 -1.03 -15.30 -3.04
CA SER A 147 -0.78 -14.44 -4.21
C SER A 147 0.30 -15.04 -5.13
N CYS A 148 1.37 -15.57 -4.57
CA CYS A 148 2.40 -16.25 -5.34
C CYS A 148 1.87 -17.54 -6.02
N LEU A 149 1.06 -18.32 -5.32
CA LEU A 149 0.43 -19.52 -5.89
C LEU A 149 -0.53 -19.18 -7.04
N LEU A 150 -1.25 -18.07 -6.93
CA LEU A 150 -2.05 -17.55 -8.03
C LEU A 150 -1.18 -17.19 -9.23
N ALA A 151 -0.04 -16.51 -8.99
CA ALA A 151 0.91 -16.17 -10.03
C ALA A 151 1.54 -17.41 -10.69
N GLU A 152 1.87 -18.46 -9.92
CA GLU A 152 2.34 -19.74 -10.45
C GLU A 152 1.31 -20.39 -11.38
N ARG A 153 0.04 -20.43 -10.95
CA ARG A 153 -1.05 -20.95 -11.79
C ARG A 153 -1.28 -20.10 -13.03
N ALA A 154 -1.15 -18.79 -12.90
CA ALA A 154 -1.39 -17.86 -14.00
C ALA A 154 -0.30 -17.94 -15.08
N TYR A 155 0.96 -18.07 -14.67
CA TYR A 155 2.09 -17.94 -15.59
C TYR A 155 2.87 -19.24 -15.82
N GLY A 156 2.67 -20.26 -15.00
CA GLY A 156 3.36 -21.55 -15.10
C GLY A 156 4.84 -21.49 -14.73
N SER A 157 5.48 -22.64 -14.76
CA SER A 157 6.88 -22.83 -14.31
C SER A 157 7.93 -22.16 -15.21
N ARG A 158 7.56 -21.73 -16.41
CA ARG A 158 8.48 -20.97 -17.29
C ARG A 158 8.67 -19.51 -16.89
N VAL A 159 7.80 -18.98 -16.05
CA VAL A 159 7.81 -17.57 -15.62
C VAL A 159 7.97 -17.44 -14.11
N VAL A 160 7.38 -18.35 -13.34
CA VAL A 160 7.49 -18.39 -11.89
C VAL A 160 8.18 -19.68 -11.49
N PHE A 161 9.26 -19.61 -10.75
CA PHE A 161 9.98 -20.77 -10.21
C PHE A 161 9.73 -20.85 -8.72
N ARG A 162 9.21 -21.99 -8.25
CA ARG A 162 9.07 -22.26 -6.82
C ARG A 162 10.36 -22.86 -6.29
N LEU A 163 10.96 -22.19 -5.32
CA LEU A 163 12.13 -22.64 -4.58
C LEU A 163 11.74 -22.89 -3.14
N ARG A 164 11.83 -24.15 -2.69
CA ARG A 164 11.66 -24.46 -1.27
C ARG A 164 12.93 -24.11 -0.52
N TYR A 165 12.78 -23.38 0.56
CA TYR A 165 13.93 -23.01 1.41
C TYR A 165 14.64 -24.25 2.00
N SER A 166 13.89 -25.31 2.33
CA SER A 166 14.45 -26.62 2.75
C SER A 166 15.41 -27.17 1.71
N ASP A 167 14.99 -27.21 0.43
CA ASP A 167 15.81 -27.78 -0.65
C ASP A 167 17.11 -26.99 -0.82
N PHE A 168 17.03 -25.67 -0.58
CA PHE A 168 18.20 -24.80 -0.62
C PHE A 168 19.16 -25.00 0.55
N VAL A 169 18.66 -25.44 1.71
CA VAL A 169 19.47 -25.78 2.89
C VAL A 169 20.03 -27.19 2.82
N ASP A 170 19.17 -28.16 2.44
CA ASP A 170 19.49 -29.57 2.50
C ASP A 170 20.30 -30.04 1.28
N THR A 171 19.99 -29.49 0.10
CA THR A 171 20.63 -29.85 -1.18
C THR A 171 20.97 -28.60 -2.01
N PRO A 172 21.81 -27.70 -1.49
CA PRO A 172 22.02 -26.36 -2.07
C PRO A 172 22.52 -26.40 -3.51
N GLU A 173 23.37 -27.35 -3.85
CA GLU A 173 23.89 -27.47 -5.21
C GLU A 173 22.78 -27.82 -6.22
N SER A 174 21.93 -28.80 -5.88
CA SER A 174 20.80 -29.22 -6.73
C SER A 174 19.80 -28.11 -6.89
N ALA A 175 19.45 -27.43 -5.80
CA ALA A 175 18.53 -26.29 -5.79
C ALA A 175 19.05 -25.14 -6.63
N LEU A 176 20.33 -24.79 -6.49
CA LEU A 176 20.97 -23.73 -7.30
C LEU A 176 21.07 -24.11 -8.78
N ARG A 177 21.41 -25.34 -9.11
CA ARG A 177 21.43 -25.79 -10.51
C ARG A 177 20.05 -25.65 -11.16
N SER A 178 19.00 -26.06 -10.46
CA SER A 178 17.62 -25.93 -10.93
C SER A 178 17.21 -24.47 -11.11
N LEU A 179 17.53 -23.63 -10.14
CA LEU A 179 17.26 -22.18 -10.19
C LEU A 179 18.01 -21.50 -11.33
N LEU A 180 19.31 -21.76 -11.48
CA LEU A 180 20.13 -21.17 -12.52
C LEU A 180 19.73 -21.65 -13.92
N ASN A 181 19.34 -22.92 -14.06
CA ASN A 181 18.76 -23.43 -15.29
C ASN A 181 17.46 -22.70 -15.67
N PHE A 182 16.56 -22.45 -14.69
CA PHE A 182 15.36 -21.64 -14.90
C PHE A 182 15.72 -20.21 -15.34
N LEU A 183 16.74 -19.61 -14.75
CA LEU A 183 17.20 -18.27 -15.11
C LEU A 183 17.99 -18.24 -16.44
N GLY A 184 18.35 -19.38 -16.98
CA GLY A 184 19.25 -19.47 -18.16
C GLY A 184 20.66 -19.04 -17.85
N GLU A 185 21.15 -19.31 -16.62
CA GLU A 185 22.46 -18.95 -16.15
C GLU A 185 23.33 -20.18 -15.92
N PRO A 186 24.64 -20.13 -16.25
CA PRO A 186 25.55 -21.23 -16.00
C PRO A 186 25.78 -21.39 -14.48
N TYR A 187 25.85 -22.64 -14.04
CA TYR A 187 26.26 -22.95 -12.69
C TYR A 187 27.79 -22.96 -12.57
N THR A 188 28.30 -22.36 -11.48
CA THR A 188 29.69 -22.55 -11.02
C THR A 188 29.68 -22.88 -9.54
N ALA A 189 30.72 -23.59 -9.05
CA ALA A 189 30.83 -23.96 -7.65
C ALA A 189 30.94 -22.73 -6.72
N GLU A 190 31.39 -21.60 -7.22
CA GLU A 190 31.47 -20.33 -6.51
C GLU A 190 30.09 -19.79 -6.09
N CYS A 191 29.02 -20.20 -6.79
CA CYS A 191 27.64 -19.86 -6.38
C CYS A 191 27.27 -20.40 -4.99
N LEU A 192 27.99 -21.42 -4.48
CA LEU A 192 27.81 -21.96 -3.14
C LEU A 192 28.56 -21.17 -2.06
N SER A 193 29.56 -20.40 -2.46
CA SER A 193 30.43 -19.64 -1.51
C SER A 193 29.64 -18.74 -0.54
N PRO A 194 28.60 -17.99 -0.95
CA PRO A 194 27.81 -17.19 -0.01
C PRO A 194 27.10 -18.02 1.08
N LEU A 195 26.81 -19.30 0.81
CA LEU A 195 26.09 -20.18 1.74
C LEU A 195 26.98 -20.68 2.88
N THR A 196 28.31 -20.54 2.77
CA THR A 196 29.26 -20.85 3.85
C THR A 196 29.13 -19.89 5.04
N LYS A 197 28.50 -18.73 4.81
CA LYS A 197 28.25 -17.71 5.83
C LYS A 197 26.75 -17.56 6.04
N ARG A 198 26.32 -17.50 7.29
CA ARG A 198 24.93 -17.20 7.64
C ARG A 198 24.66 -15.71 7.42
N ILE A 199 24.04 -15.39 6.28
CA ILE A 199 23.71 -14.00 5.92
C ILE A 199 22.25 -13.71 6.33
N ASN A 200 21.99 -12.51 6.85
CA ASN A 200 20.63 -12.01 7.21
C ASN A 200 19.82 -12.94 8.13
N SER A 201 20.48 -13.66 9.01
CA SER A 201 19.72 -14.37 10.01
C SER A 201 19.20 -13.35 11.04
N SER A 202 17.90 -13.20 11.10
CA SER A 202 17.24 -12.57 12.25
C SER A 202 17.50 -13.36 13.51
N ASN A 203 18.69 -13.54 13.98
CA ASN A 203 19.10 -14.33 15.16
C ASN A 203 17.93 -14.58 16.15
N VAL A 204 16.90 -15.28 15.65
CA VAL A 204 15.71 -15.59 16.45
C VAL A 204 16.21 -16.49 17.57
N PRO A 205 16.10 -16.08 18.85
CA PRO A 205 16.53 -16.90 19.96
C PRO A 205 15.87 -18.27 19.90
N ALA A 206 16.59 -19.31 20.26
CA ALA A 206 16.05 -20.68 20.23
C ALA A 206 14.84 -20.85 21.15
N ASP A 207 14.81 -20.08 22.24
CA ASP A 207 13.75 -20.03 23.24
C ASP A 207 12.60 -19.09 22.86
N PHE A 208 12.69 -18.35 21.74
CA PHE A 208 11.60 -17.50 21.24
C PHE A 208 10.43 -18.38 20.83
N LYS A 209 9.38 -18.32 21.60
CA LYS A 209 8.13 -19.08 21.36
C LYS A 209 7.12 -18.22 20.63
N ILE A 210 6.37 -18.86 19.76
CA ILE A 210 5.12 -18.39 19.17
C ILE A 210 3.98 -19.16 19.84
N GLY A 211 2.78 -18.65 19.76
CA GLY A 211 1.61 -19.26 20.40
C GLY A 211 0.97 -18.28 21.37
N ASP A 212 0.75 -17.04 20.90
CA ASP A 212 -0.04 -16.06 21.63
C ASP A 212 -1.48 -16.59 21.79
N PRO A 213 -1.99 -16.72 23.03
CA PRO A 213 -3.36 -17.16 23.28
C PRO A 213 -4.42 -16.28 22.61
N ALA A 214 -4.09 -15.04 22.25
CA ALA A 214 -4.99 -14.13 21.53
C ALA A 214 -5.07 -14.44 20.03
N THR A 215 -4.13 -15.25 19.49
CA THR A 215 -4.13 -15.64 18.08
C THR A 215 -5.24 -16.64 17.80
N ASP A 216 -6.07 -16.37 16.79
CA ASP A 216 -7.13 -17.27 16.37
C ASP A 216 -6.57 -18.58 15.83
N ALA A 217 -6.90 -19.70 16.46
CA ALA A 217 -6.46 -21.03 16.03
C ALA A 217 -6.84 -21.35 14.58
N ALA A 218 -7.96 -20.82 14.08
CA ALA A 218 -8.40 -21.00 12.70
C ALA A 218 -7.45 -20.29 11.69
N VAL A 219 -6.82 -19.19 12.08
CA VAL A 219 -5.82 -18.51 11.26
C VAL A 219 -4.55 -19.34 11.16
N VAL A 220 -4.08 -19.86 12.28
CA VAL A 220 -2.90 -20.74 12.35
C VAL A 220 -3.15 -22.02 11.54
N GLU A 221 -4.28 -22.66 11.76
CA GLU A 221 -4.66 -23.89 11.05
C GLU A 221 -4.72 -23.68 9.53
N ARG A 222 -5.31 -22.58 9.10
CA ARG A 222 -5.41 -22.25 7.67
C ARG A 222 -4.04 -22.05 7.03
N ALA A 223 -3.15 -21.32 7.69
CA ALA A 223 -1.80 -21.10 7.19
C ALA A 223 -0.97 -22.39 7.18
N THR A 224 -1.06 -23.18 8.23
CA THR A 224 -0.38 -24.49 8.34
C THR A 224 -0.89 -25.49 7.30
N ARG A 225 -2.19 -25.50 7.04
CA ARG A 225 -2.79 -26.34 6.00
C ARG A 225 -2.31 -25.94 4.60
N LEU A 226 -2.30 -24.63 4.30
CA LEU A 226 -1.76 -24.15 3.03
C LEU A 226 -0.30 -24.56 2.85
N TRP A 227 0.50 -24.51 3.94
CA TRP A 227 1.88 -24.98 3.91
C TRP A 227 1.95 -26.48 3.58
N ALA A 228 1.19 -27.34 4.26
CA ALA A 228 1.16 -28.76 4.02
C ALA A 228 0.77 -29.10 2.58
N GLU A 229 -0.28 -28.46 2.08
CA GLU A 229 -0.71 -28.62 0.68
C GLU A 229 0.37 -28.19 -0.32
N LEU A 230 1.10 -27.13 -0.01
CA LEU A 230 2.11 -26.59 -0.90
C LEU A 230 3.37 -27.47 -0.94
N VAL A 231 3.72 -28.13 0.17
CA VAL A 231 4.84 -29.07 0.21
C VAL A 231 4.57 -30.29 -0.67
N GLU A 232 3.34 -30.78 -0.69
CA GLU A 232 2.97 -31.97 -1.46
C GLU A 232 2.63 -31.66 -2.92
N ALA A 233 2.07 -30.47 -3.19
CA ALA A 233 1.60 -30.13 -4.52
C ALA A 233 2.76 -29.80 -5.48
N PRO A 234 2.78 -30.43 -6.67
CA PRO A 234 3.73 -30.04 -7.71
C PRO A 234 3.45 -28.61 -8.18
N GLN A 235 4.49 -27.94 -8.62
CA GLN A 235 4.33 -26.65 -9.26
C GLN A 235 3.60 -26.82 -10.61
N PRO A 236 2.62 -25.95 -10.94
CA PRO A 236 1.99 -25.97 -12.26
C PRO A 236 3.02 -25.75 -13.38
N SER A 237 3.07 -26.67 -14.34
CA SER A 237 3.98 -26.56 -15.48
C SER A 237 3.49 -25.55 -16.52
N GLU A 238 2.17 -25.48 -16.71
CA GLU A 238 1.53 -24.65 -17.72
C GLU A 238 0.72 -23.51 -17.11
N ALA A 239 0.58 -22.44 -17.90
CA ALA A 239 -0.24 -21.29 -17.54
C ALA A 239 -1.74 -21.62 -17.63
N SER A 240 -2.51 -21.22 -16.64
CA SER A 240 -3.96 -21.32 -16.63
C SER A 240 -4.62 -20.02 -17.07
N PRO A 241 -5.35 -19.98 -18.18
CA PRO A 241 -6.06 -18.79 -18.62
C PRO A 241 -7.07 -18.25 -17.59
N ALA A 242 -7.67 -19.15 -16.79
CA ALA A 242 -8.58 -18.76 -15.72
C ALA A 242 -7.83 -18.03 -14.59
N ALA A 243 -6.65 -18.53 -14.19
CA ALA A 243 -5.82 -17.89 -13.18
C ALA A 243 -5.23 -16.55 -13.67
N VAL A 244 -4.90 -16.44 -14.96
CA VAL A 244 -4.51 -15.16 -15.56
C VAL A 244 -5.62 -14.12 -15.41
N LYS A 245 -6.87 -14.48 -15.77
CA LYS A 245 -8.02 -13.60 -15.62
C LYS A 245 -8.27 -13.18 -14.16
N GLU A 246 -8.14 -14.14 -13.23
CA GLU A 246 -8.27 -13.85 -11.81
C GLU A 246 -7.19 -12.84 -11.33
N LEU A 247 -5.95 -13.05 -11.74
CA LEU A 247 -4.83 -12.17 -11.38
C LEU A 247 -4.97 -10.77 -12.01
N GLU A 248 -5.43 -10.71 -13.25
CA GLU A 248 -5.69 -9.44 -13.94
C GLU A 248 -6.88 -8.69 -13.36
N ALA A 249 -7.95 -9.40 -12.98
CA ALA A 249 -9.09 -8.81 -12.30
C ALA A 249 -8.69 -8.21 -10.95
N ALA A 250 -7.91 -8.93 -10.14
CA ALA A 250 -7.39 -8.41 -8.88
C ALA A 250 -6.48 -7.19 -9.06
N PHE A 251 -5.70 -7.14 -10.13
CA PHE A 251 -4.91 -5.95 -10.47
C PHE A 251 -5.80 -4.79 -10.89
N ALA A 252 -6.78 -5.02 -11.75
CA ALA A 252 -7.72 -4.00 -12.23
C ALA A 252 -8.56 -3.41 -11.10
N GLU A 253 -9.00 -4.23 -10.15
CA GLU A 253 -9.71 -3.80 -8.96
C GLU A 253 -8.86 -2.82 -8.12
N ARG A 254 -7.60 -3.16 -7.86
CA ARG A 254 -6.68 -2.26 -7.16
C ARG A 254 -6.46 -0.94 -7.89
N VAL A 255 -6.28 -1.00 -9.22
CA VAL A 255 -6.16 0.21 -10.05
C VAL A 255 -7.41 1.08 -9.92
N GLN A 256 -8.60 0.48 -9.95
CA GLN A 256 -9.86 1.23 -9.81
C GLN A 256 -9.99 1.88 -8.42
N HIS A 257 -9.61 1.19 -7.35
CA HIS A 257 -9.60 1.77 -6.00
C HIS A 257 -8.69 2.98 -5.90
N VAL A 258 -7.47 2.88 -6.43
CA VAL A 258 -6.53 4.01 -6.42
C VAL A 258 -7.03 5.16 -7.30
N ALA A 259 -7.62 4.87 -8.47
CA ALA A 259 -8.20 5.88 -9.34
C ALA A 259 -9.37 6.62 -8.68
N ASN A 260 -10.23 5.91 -7.97
CA ASN A 260 -11.34 6.51 -7.23
C ASN A 260 -10.82 7.43 -6.11
N ALA A 261 -9.86 6.96 -5.31
CA ALA A 261 -9.25 7.76 -4.26
C ALA A 261 -8.55 9.03 -4.81
N ASP A 262 -7.84 8.91 -5.93
CA ASP A 262 -7.21 10.05 -6.62
C ASP A 262 -8.26 11.05 -7.13
N SER A 263 -9.37 10.56 -7.67
CA SER A 263 -10.49 11.40 -8.10
C SER A 263 -11.15 12.16 -6.95
N GLU A 264 -11.38 11.50 -5.83
CA GLU A 264 -11.92 12.12 -4.61
C GLU A 264 -10.96 13.17 -4.04
N TYR A 265 -9.67 12.86 -4.02
CA TYR A 265 -8.64 13.80 -3.62
C TYR A 265 -8.60 15.04 -4.53
N CYS A 266 -8.65 14.85 -5.85
CA CYS A 266 -8.70 15.96 -6.81
C CYS A 266 -9.94 16.83 -6.64
N ARG A 267 -11.12 16.23 -6.40
CA ARG A 267 -12.35 16.97 -6.09
C ARG A 267 -12.22 17.79 -4.81
N ALA A 268 -11.67 17.20 -3.75
CA ALA A 268 -11.43 17.89 -2.51
C ALA A 268 -10.49 19.09 -2.69
N LEU A 269 -9.42 18.94 -3.47
CA LEU A 269 -8.52 20.03 -3.81
C LEU A 269 -9.21 21.16 -4.61
N GLN A 270 -10.09 20.83 -5.53
CA GLN A 270 -10.88 21.83 -6.28
C GLN A 270 -11.80 22.63 -5.36
N ILE A 271 -12.50 21.94 -4.46
CA ILE A 271 -13.37 22.58 -3.45
C ILE A 271 -12.53 23.50 -2.55
N ILE A 272 -11.38 23.04 -2.05
CA ILE A 272 -10.48 23.84 -1.24
C ILE A 272 -9.99 25.09 -1.99
N THR A 273 -9.67 24.93 -3.28
CA THR A 273 -9.21 26.03 -4.12
C THR A 273 -10.33 27.05 -4.35
N ALA A 274 -11.55 26.59 -4.62
CA ALA A 274 -12.73 27.45 -4.77
C ALA A 274 -13.03 28.22 -3.48
N LEU A 275 -13.00 27.56 -2.32
CA LEU A 275 -13.20 28.20 -1.02
C LEU A 275 -12.12 29.23 -0.71
N LYS A 276 -10.85 28.94 -1.04
CA LYS A 276 -9.76 29.93 -0.90
C LYS A 276 -9.98 31.15 -1.77
N LYS A 277 -10.45 30.96 -3.02
CA LYS A 277 -10.75 32.06 -3.94
C LYS A 277 -11.93 32.90 -3.42
N GLU A 278 -13.00 32.25 -2.99
CA GLU A 278 -14.17 32.92 -2.41
C GLU A 278 -13.80 33.75 -1.18
N ASN A 279 -12.96 33.18 -0.28
CA ASN A 279 -12.46 33.89 0.88
C ASN A 279 -11.59 35.09 0.48
N ALA A 280 -10.73 34.96 -0.53
CA ALA A 280 -9.91 36.07 -1.02
C ALA A 280 -10.75 37.15 -1.72
N GLU A 281 -11.84 36.79 -2.41
CA GLU A 281 -12.77 37.77 -3.01
C GLU A 281 -13.61 38.48 -1.94
N ARG A 282 -14.09 37.76 -0.92
CA ARG A 282 -14.74 38.38 0.25
C ARG A 282 -13.81 39.36 0.95
N GLU A 283 -12.55 39.00 1.13
CA GLU A 283 -11.55 39.87 1.74
C GLU A 283 -11.34 41.18 0.93
N LYS A 284 -11.27 41.05 -0.40
CA LYS A 284 -11.21 42.23 -1.28
C LYS A 284 -12.49 43.06 -1.19
N SER A 285 -13.66 42.43 -1.13
CA SER A 285 -14.94 43.14 -0.97
C SER A 285 -15.00 43.89 0.37
N TYR A 286 -14.56 43.26 1.46
CA TYR A 286 -14.45 43.95 2.78
C TYR A 286 -13.48 45.11 2.74
N HIS A 287 -12.35 44.98 2.03
CA HIS A 287 -11.41 46.10 1.88
C HIS A 287 -12.00 47.27 1.08
N VAL A 288 -12.75 46.97 0.02
CA VAL A 288 -13.40 48.05 -0.79
C VAL A 288 -14.50 48.74 0.00
N GLU A 289 -15.32 48.01 0.73
CA GLU A 289 -16.36 48.56 1.58
C GLU A 289 -15.79 49.36 2.73
N PHE A 290 -14.69 48.90 3.33
CA PHE A 290 -13.96 49.60 4.34
C PHE A 290 -13.41 50.97 3.86
N HIS A 291 -12.76 50.97 2.68
CA HIS A 291 -12.28 52.22 2.07
C HIS A 291 -13.44 53.21 1.81
N ARG A 292 -14.60 52.71 1.41
CA ARG A 292 -15.80 53.51 1.18
C ARG A 292 -16.34 54.13 2.47
N LEU A 293 -16.28 53.36 3.58
CA LEU A 293 -16.68 53.85 4.89
C LEU A 293 -15.69 54.85 5.49
N GLN A 294 -14.36 54.66 5.26
CA GLN A 294 -13.34 55.63 5.70
C GLN A 294 -13.47 57.01 5.03
N VAL A 295 -13.80 57.03 3.75
CA VAL A 295 -13.97 58.28 3.00
C VAL A 295 -15.22 59.05 3.44
N GLY A 296 -16.23 58.34 3.98
CA GLY A 296 -17.50 58.96 4.36
C GLY A 296 -17.66 59.42 5.80
N GLN A 297 -16.73 59.10 6.68
CA GLN A 297 -16.95 59.33 8.13
C GLN A 297 -15.67 59.65 8.92
N ALA A 298 -15.04 60.79 8.66
CA ALA A 298 -13.86 61.27 9.38
C ALA A 298 -14.09 61.44 10.90
N GLU A 299 -15.32 61.54 11.37
CA GLU A 299 -15.66 61.79 12.78
C GLU A 299 -15.89 60.53 13.62
N ARG A 300 -15.88 59.29 13.01
CA ARG A 300 -16.07 58.01 13.73
C ARG A 300 -14.83 57.13 13.78
N GLU A 301 -13.66 57.66 13.45
CA GLU A 301 -12.43 56.87 13.25
C GLU A 301 -12.03 55.98 14.44
N ASN A 302 -12.21 56.43 15.65
CA ASN A 302 -11.71 55.67 16.82
C ASN A 302 -12.53 54.41 17.15
N SER A 303 -13.82 54.37 16.89
CA SER A 303 -14.66 53.19 17.12
C SER A 303 -14.49 52.14 16.03
N TYR A 304 -14.36 52.58 14.77
CA TYR A 304 -14.21 51.64 13.63
C TYR A 304 -12.83 50.99 13.58
N HIS A 305 -11.75 51.68 14.04
CA HIS A 305 -10.43 51.08 14.13
C HIS A 305 -10.37 49.89 15.10
N ALA A 306 -11.07 49.97 16.23
CA ALA A 306 -11.13 48.90 17.20
C ALA A 306 -11.89 47.68 16.66
N ASP A 307 -12.98 47.90 15.93
CA ASP A 307 -13.76 46.84 15.33
C ASP A 307 -13.04 46.18 14.13
N LEU A 308 -12.28 46.99 13.38
CA LEU A 308 -11.45 46.48 12.32
C LEU A 308 -10.33 45.54 12.81
N GLN A 309 -9.66 45.95 13.88
CA GLN A 309 -8.63 45.11 14.50
C GLN A 309 -9.20 43.78 14.99
N ARG A 310 -10.40 43.78 15.55
CA ARG A 310 -11.09 42.52 15.94
C ARG A 310 -11.37 41.63 14.76
N SER A 311 -11.92 42.21 13.66
CA SER A 311 -12.24 41.44 12.44
C SER A 311 -10.99 40.84 11.77
N GLN A 312 -9.89 41.57 11.73
CA GLN A 312 -8.63 41.07 11.19
C GLN A 312 -8.03 39.95 12.05
N VAL A 313 -8.10 40.04 13.38
CA VAL A 313 -7.65 39.01 14.31
C VAL A 313 -8.49 37.74 14.14
N GLU A 314 -9.80 37.90 13.98
CA GLU A 314 -10.70 36.75 13.77
C GLU A 314 -10.47 36.08 12.40
N LEU A 315 -10.21 36.87 11.35
CA LEU A 315 -9.90 36.39 10.02
C LEU A 315 -8.58 35.61 9.99
N GLN A 316 -7.57 36.10 10.71
CA GLN A 316 -6.32 35.37 10.89
C GLN A 316 -6.52 34.08 11.67
N ARG A 317 -7.39 34.08 12.68
CA ARG A 317 -7.74 32.86 13.43
C ARG A 317 -8.47 31.84 12.57
N LEU A 318 -9.42 32.31 11.75
CA LEU A 318 -10.14 31.45 10.79
C LEU A 318 -9.21 30.90 9.70
N ARG A 319 -8.27 31.70 9.21
CA ARG A 319 -7.26 31.24 8.25
C ARG A 319 -6.35 30.19 8.84
N ALA A 320 -5.88 30.37 10.06
CA ALA A 320 -5.11 29.35 10.78
C ALA A 320 -5.93 28.08 10.94
N HIS A 321 -7.20 28.21 11.27
CA HIS A 321 -8.11 27.07 11.42
C HIS A 321 -8.39 26.35 10.10
N VAL A 322 -8.63 27.09 9.00
CA VAL A 322 -8.80 26.49 7.66
C VAL A 322 -7.53 25.77 7.22
N THR A 323 -6.35 26.34 7.47
CA THR A 323 -5.08 25.70 7.15
C THR A 323 -4.88 24.42 7.97
N GLU A 324 -5.20 24.48 9.25
CA GLU A 324 -5.15 23.30 10.13
C GLU A 324 -6.11 22.19 9.67
N LEU A 325 -7.36 22.54 9.35
CA LEU A 325 -8.35 21.59 8.86
C LEU A 325 -7.93 20.96 7.53
N THR A 326 -7.33 21.73 6.64
CA THR A 326 -6.83 21.24 5.36
C THR A 326 -5.74 20.18 5.54
N ASN A 327 -4.80 20.43 6.46
CA ASN A 327 -3.73 19.47 6.76
C ASN A 327 -4.27 18.20 7.41
N LYS A 328 -5.20 18.33 8.33
CA LYS A 328 -5.87 17.18 8.97
C LYS A 328 -6.67 16.34 7.96
N LEU A 329 -7.35 16.99 7.01
CA LEU A 329 -8.07 16.30 5.94
C LEU A 329 -7.13 15.50 5.03
N ARG A 330 -5.98 16.10 4.65
CA ARG A 330 -4.97 15.39 3.86
C ARG A 330 -4.44 14.14 4.57
N GLU A 331 -4.16 14.24 5.85
CA GLU A 331 -3.69 13.10 6.64
C GLU A 331 -4.75 11.99 6.75
N GLN A 332 -6.01 12.35 6.94
CA GLN A 332 -7.11 11.39 6.94
C GLN A 332 -7.30 10.70 5.58
N LEU A 333 -7.25 11.46 4.49
CA LEU A 333 -7.33 10.89 3.15
C LEU A 333 -6.19 9.90 2.88
N TRP A 334 -4.98 10.25 3.32
CA TRP A 334 -3.83 9.35 3.20
C TRP A 334 -4.01 8.06 4.03
N ASN A 335 -4.46 8.19 5.27
CA ASN A 335 -4.73 7.05 6.15
C ASN A 335 -5.87 6.17 5.61
N THR A 336 -6.92 6.79 5.06
CA THR A 336 -8.04 6.07 4.42
C THR A 336 -7.55 5.29 3.19
N ARG A 337 -6.74 5.90 2.34
CA ARG A 337 -6.14 5.23 1.17
C ARG A 337 -5.33 4.00 1.59
N LYS A 338 -4.50 4.14 2.61
CA LYS A 338 -3.70 3.03 3.15
C LYS A 338 -4.58 1.90 3.70
N LEU A 339 -5.66 2.26 4.38
CA LEU A 339 -6.61 1.27 4.90
C LEU A 339 -7.36 0.55 3.78
N LEU A 340 -7.86 1.28 2.79
CA LEU A 340 -8.55 0.68 1.64
C LEU A 340 -7.66 -0.37 0.97
N HIS A 341 -6.39 -0.06 0.77
CA HIS A 341 -5.43 -1.02 0.22
C HIS A 341 -5.31 -2.28 1.08
N LEU A 342 -5.15 -2.12 2.40
CA LEU A 342 -5.04 -3.26 3.32
C LEU A 342 -6.32 -4.10 3.37
N LEU A 343 -7.49 -3.46 3.40
CA LEU A 343 -8.78 -4.16 3.41
C LEU A 343 -9.00 -4.95 2.12
N ASP A 344 -8.62 -4.39 0.99
CA ASP A 344 -8.71 -5.01 -0.33
C ASP A 344 -7.83 -6.26 -0.44
N GLU A 345 -6.62 -6.18 0.09
CA GLU A 345 -5.73 -7.35 0.17
C GLU A 345 -6.33 -8.47 1.02
N VAL A 346 -6.91 -8.11 2.17
CA VAL A 346 -7.57 -9.06 3.08
C VAL A 346 -8.80 -9.68 2.41
N GLU A 347 -9.63 -8.87 1.77
CA GLU A 347 -10.85 -9.34 1.09
C GLU A 347 -10.51 -10.25 -0.09
N SER A 348 -9.52 -9.87 -0.89
CA SER A 348 -9.03 -10.66 -2.02
C SER A 348 -8.46 -12.01 -1.55
N ALA A 349 -7.72 -12.03 -0.45
CA ALA A 349 -7.21 -13.26 0.15
C ALA A 349 -8.34 -14.15 0.67
N ALA A 350 -9.33 -13.56 1.32
CA ALA A 350 -10.51 -14.26 1.82
C ALA A 350 -11.37 -14.84 0.70
N ALA A 351 -11.58 -14.09 -0.37
CA ALA A 351 -12.34 -14.54 -1.55
C ALA A 351 -11.66 -15.73 -2.25
N ARG A 352 -10.33 -15.68 -2.42
CA ARG A 352 -9.56 -16.80 -2.97
C ARG A 352 -9.64 -18.05 -2.11
N LEU A 353 -9.61 -17.88 -0.79
CA LEU A 353 -9.78 -19.00 0.14
C LEU A 353 -11.15 -19.66 -0.03
N ARG A 354 -12.24 -18.86 -0.12
CA ARG A 354 -13.61 -19.38 -0.32
C ARG A 354 -13.76 -20.20 -1.60
N SER A 355 -13.15 -19.75 -2.68
CA SER A 355 -13.26 -20.42 -3.99
C SER A 355 -12.43 -21.70 -4.07
N SER A 356 -11.42 -21.84 -3.21
CA SER A 356 -10.51 -22.98 -3.21
C SER A 356 -11.23 -24.30 -2.93
N ARG A 357 -11.16 -25.25 -3.89
CA ARG A 357 -11.67 -26.61 -3.71
C ARG A 357 -11.01 -27.30 -2.52
N ARG A 358 -9.74 -27.02 -2.26
CA ARG A 358 -8.96 -27.58 -1.13
C ARG A 358 -9.50 -27.13 0.21
N TRP A 359 -9.88 -25.85 0.34
CA TRP A 359 -10.50 -25.35 1.57
C TRP A 359 -11.86 -26.02 1.83
N LYS A 360 -12.69 -26.18 0.79
CA LYS A 360 -14.01 -26.82 0.88
C LYS A 360 -13.91 -28.30 1.28
N LEU A 361 -12.92 -29.02 0.78
CA LEU A 361 -12.65 -30.41 1.12
C LEU A 361 -12.07 -30.55 2.53
N ALA A 362 -11.22 -29.64 2.96
CA ALA A 362 -10.59 -29.66 4.28
C ALA A 362 -11.51 -29.20 5.42
N ASN A 363 -12.59 -28.47 5.09
CA ASN A 363 -13.57 -27.97 6.08
C ASN A 363 -15.02 -28.33 5.72
N PRO A 364 -15.36 -29.61 5.56
CA PRO A 364 -16.67 -30.03 5.07
C PRO A 364 -17.81 -29.54 5.97
N VAL A 365 -17.63 -29.58 7.29
CA VAL A 365 -18.64 -29.14 8.28
C VAL A 365 -18.87 -27.65 8.19
N THR A 366 -17.83 -26.85 8.04
CA THR A 366 -17.91 -25.40 7.90
C THR A 366 -18.51 -24.99 6.56
N ALA A 367 -18.17 -25.72 5.50
CA ALA A 367 -18.73 -25.50 4.18
C ALA A 367 -20.24 -25.82 4.10
N ILE A 368 -20.70 -26.86 4.82
CA ILE A 368 -22.10 -27.23 4.93
C ILE A 368 -22.85 -26.21 5.81
N LYS A 369 -22.29 -25.85 6.97
CA LYS A 369 -22.88 -24.81 7.85
C LYS A 369 -23.00 -23.46 7.15
N ALA A 370 -22.03 -23.07 6.34
CA ALA A 370 -22.08 -21.84 5.55
C ALA A 370 -23.19 -21.83 4.48
N LYS A 371 -23.53 -23.01 3.93
CA LYS A 371 -24.67 -23.17 3.02
C LYS A 371 -26.01 -23.10 3.74
N LEU A 372 -26.10 -23.62 4.96
CA LEU A 372 -27.34 -23.73 5.71
C LEU A 372 -27.67 -22.46 6.53
N PHE A 373 -26.65 -21.73 6.99
CA PHE A 373 -26.80 -20.55 7.86
C PHE A 373 -25.84 -19.43 7.42
N PRO A 374 -26.07 -18.77 6.27
CA PRO A 374 -25.12 -17.81 5.68
C PRO A 374 -24.83 -16.61 6.60
N ASN A 375 -25.74 -16.25 7.51
CA ASN A 375 -25.63 -15.07 8.37
C ASN A 375 -25.16 -15.36 9.81
N LYS A 376 -24.95 -16.62 10.19
CA LYS A 376 -24.63 -17.02 11.58
C LYS A 376 -23.29 -17.75 11.74
N VAL A 377 -22.63 -18.10 10.66
CA VAL A 377 -21.37 -18.85 10.75
C VAL A 377 -20.21 -17.89 10.51
N SER A 378 -19.46 -17.63 11.57
CA SER A 378 -18.10 -17.13 11.42
C SER A 378 -17.28 -18.19 10.68
N LEU A 379 -17.12 -18.01 9.38
CA LEU A 379 -16.44 -18.93 8.47
C LEU A 379 -14.91 -18.92 8.63
N GLY A 380 -14.39 -18.75 9.83
CA GLY A 380 -12.97 -18.56 10.06
C GLY A 380 -12.49 -17.14 9.73
N TYR A 381 -13.41 -16.21 9.57
CA TYR A 381 -13.12 -14.79 9.31
C TYR A 381 -13.05 -13.94 10.58
N GLY A 382 -13.06 -14.55 11.75
CA GLY A 382 -12.83 -13.83 13.01
C GLY A 382 -11.49 -13.08 13.04
N HIS A 383 -10.55 -13.47 12.17
CA HIS A 383 -9.33 -12.71 11.94
C HIS A 383 -9.55 -11.41 11.15
N LEU A 384 -10.47 -11.38 10.19
CA LEU A 384 -10.84 -10.14 9.47
C LEU A 384 -11.49 -9.15 10.43
N GLU A 385 -12.41 -9.62 11.25
CA GLU A 385 -13.02 -8.81 12.31
C GLU A 385 -11.99 -8.29 13.30
N ARG A 386 -10.98 -9.10 13.65
CA ARG A 386 -9.88 -8.67 14.52
C ARG A 386 -8.95 -7.68 13.84
N VAL A 387 -8.62 -7.88 12.55
CA VAL A 387 -7.83 -6.90 11.78
C VAL A 387 -8.56 -5.58 11.69
N VAL A 388 -9.86 -5.61 11.42
CA VAL A 388 -10.72 -4.41 11.44
C VAL A 388 -10.80 -3.82 12.85
N ALA A 389 -10.97 -4.64 13.90
CA ALA A 389 -10.99 -4.19 15.29
C ALA A 389 -9.62 -3.61 15.71
N SER A 390 -8.52 -4.26 15.36
CA SER A 390 -7.16 -3.75 15.60
C SER A 390 -6.91 -2.43 14.88
N TYR A 391 -7.41 -2.29 13.66
CA TYR A 391 -7.36 -1.02 12.94
C TYR A 391 -8.23 0.04 13.61
N LEU A 392 -9.45 -0.28 14.03
CA LEU A 392 -10.30 0.64 14.76
C LEU A 392 -9.68 1.05 16.09
N GLN A 393 -9.04 0.13 16.79
CA GLN A 393 -8.30 0.39 18.02
C GLN A 393 -7.06 1.25 17.74
N TRP A 394 -6.29 0.94 16.69
CA TRP A 394 -5.18 1.77 16.24
C TRP A 394 -5.65 3.18 15.85
N ARG A 395 -6.77 3.30 15.14
CA ARG A 395 -7.41 4.57 14.80
C ARG A 395 -7.85 5.32 16.06
N ALA A 396 -8.50 4.63 17.00
CA ALA A 396 -8.95 5.22 18.27
C ALA A 396 -7.78 5.61 19.19
N SER A 397 -6.64 4.92 19.12
CA SER A 397 -5.44 5.24 19.91
C SER A 397 -4.71 6.51 19.44
N ARG A 398 -5.04 7.00 18.24
CA ARG A 398 -4.49 8.27 17.73
C ARG A 398 -5.40 9.42 18.10
N VAL A 399 -5.04 10.09 19.18
CA VAL A 399 -5.77 11.26 19.73
C VAL A 399 -6.05 12.32 18.67
N GLU A 400 -5.14 12.50 17.71
CA GLU A 400 -5.29 13.45 16.59
C GLU A 400 -6.40 13.05 15.62
N ILE A 401 -6.55 11.75 15.31
CA ILE A 401 -7.62 11.24 14.42
C ILE A 401 -8.98 11.37 15.12
N ALA A 402 -9.07 11.05 16.41
CA ALA A 402 -10.30 11.22 17.18
C ALA A 402 -10.73 12.69 17.23
N LYS A 403 -9.78 13.60 17.48
CA LYS A 403 -10.04 15.05 17.43
C LYS A 403 -10.53 15.52 16.07
N ILE A 404 -10.01 14.96 14.98
CA ILE A 404 -10.43 15.30 13.61
C ILE A 404 -11.86 14.81 13.34
N ASP A 405 -12.20 13.59 13.74
CA ASP A 405 -13.55 13.06 13.59
C ASP A 405 -14.58 13.90 14.37
N ASP A 406 -14.24 14.33 15.56
CA ASP A 406 -15.11 15.21 16.36
C ASP A 406 -15.25 16.60 15.74
N GLN A 407 -14.18 17.16 15.18
CA GLN A 407 -14.24 18.42 14.46
C GLN A 407 -15.04 18.34 13.16
N ILE A 408 -14.94 17.23 12.43
CA ILE A 408 -15.76 16.97 11.24
C ILE A 408 -17.25 16.84 11.62
N LYS A 409 -17.56 16.17 12.73
CA LYS A 409 -18.93 16.11 13.25
C LYS A 409 -19.49 17.48 13.63
N MET A 410 -18.68 18.34 14.26
CA MET A 410 -19.08 19.72 14.57
C MET A 410 -19.33 20.56 13.33
N LEU A 411 -18.56 20.35 12.25
CA LEU A 411 -18.75 21.04 10.96
C LEU A 411 -19.97 20.52 10.19
N ALA A 412 -20.33 19.25 10.34
CA ALA A 412 -21.48 18.64 9.66
C ALA A 412 -22.83 19.07 10.29
N PHE A 413 -22.81 19.54 11.53
CA PHE A 413 -23.98 20.11 12.19
C PHE A 413 -23.69 21.57 12.51
N PRO A 414 -24.05 22.52 11.62
CA PRO A 414 -24.05 23.91 12.01
C PRO A 414 -24.99 24.02 13.19
N THR A 415 -24.43 24.31 14.36
CA THR A 415 -25.23 24.73 15.49
C THR A 415 -25.98 25.97 15.03
N THR A 416 -27.26 25.82 14.73
CA THR A 416 -28.16 26.96 14.64
C THR A 416 -27.94 27.76 15.93
N PRO A 417 -27.53 29.03 15.84
CA PRO A 417 -27.44 29.84 17.02
C PRO A 417 -28.85 29.84 17.63
N THR A 418 -28.97 29.31 18.83
CA THR A 418 -30.17 29.41 19.62
C THR A 418 -30.49 30.92 19.68
N SER A 419 -31.61 31.29 19.07
CA SER A 419 -32.18 32.62 19.01
C SER A 419 -32.70 33.06 20.41
N SER A 420 -31.80 33.22 21.37
CA SER A 420 -32.18 33.62 22.72
C SER A 420 -31.34 34.74 23.31
N GLU A 421 -30.61 35.52 22.48
CA GLU A 421 -30.00 36.77 22.95
C GLU A 421 -30.02 37.86 21.86
N ILE A 422 -31.18 38.10 21.25
CA ILE A 422 -31.42 39.36 20.59
C ILE A 422 -32.44 40.09 21.45
N GLY A 423 -31.93 40.85 22.39
CA GLY A 423 -32.71 41.87 23.06
C GLY A 423 -33.25 42.91 22.03
N PRO A 424 -34.37 43.54 22.28
CA PRO A 424 -35.00 44.40 21.30
C PRO A 424 -34.10 45.59 20.97
N THR A 425 -33.49 45.57 19.77
CA THR A 425 -32.84 46.75 19.21
C THR A 425 -33.95 47.72 18.80
N ASN A 426 -34.04 48.80 19.53
CA ASN A 426 -34.79 50.00 19.15
C ASN A 426 -34.39 50.40 17.72
N SER A 427 -35.29 50.25 16.78
CA SER A 427 -35.20 50.85 15.46
C SER A 427 -35.44 52.35 15.59
N PRO A 428 -34.59 53.20 15.07
CA PRO A 428 -34.93 54.63 14.89
C PRO A 428 -35.90 54.77 13.70
N PRO A 429 -36.82 55.72 13.74
CA PRO A 429 -37.86 55.90 12.73
C PRO A 429 -37.25 56.36 11.40
N VAL A 430 -37.74 55.72 10.33
CA VAL A 430 -37.58 56.20 8.96
C VAL A 430 -38.21 57.58 8.87
N ARG A 431 -37.45 58.60 8.47
CA ARG A 431 -37.94 59.87 7.92
C ARG A 431 -37.57 59.91 6.43
N ASP A 432 -38.57 60.32 5.68
CA ASP A 432 -38.68 60.51 4.24
C ASP A 432 -37.43 60.97 3.52
#